data_24ab8c942a3ee62541a030e0dd547901
#
_entry.id   24ab8c942a3ee62541a030e0dd547901
#
_cell.length_a   1.000
_cell.length_b   1.000
_cell.length_c   1.000
_cell.angle_alpha   90.00
_cell.angle_beta   90.00
_cell.angle_gamma   90.00
#
_symmetry.space_group_name_H-M   'P 1'
#
loop_
_entity.id
_entity.type
_entity.pdbx_description
1 polymer ?
#
loop_
_entity_poly.entity_id
_entity_poly.type
_entity_poly.pdbx_seq_one_letter_code
_entity_poly.pdbx_strand_id
1 'polypeptide(L)'
;MTISKDHIIANLKEVYDPEMLSLNIYDLGLIYDIKIDENESSVEITHTLTSAFCPFADEIVADITKAGYVPEVLAVEVVTTFDPPFTMDSVSEHTKMLMGWI
;
A
#
# COMPACT_ATOMS: atom_id res chain seq x y z
N MET A 1 -24.58 -1.77 -0.68
CA MET A 1 -23.48 -2.71 -0.99
C MET A 1 -22.21 -2.22 -0.35
N THR A 2 -21.36 -3.12 0.09
CA THR A 2 -20.21 -2.79 0.95
C THR A 2 -18.92 -2.91 0.20
N ILE A 3 -18.07 -1.89 0.29
CA ILE A 3 -16.71 -1.94 -0.24
C ILE A 3 -15.87 -2.81 0.71
N SER A 4 -15.21 -3.84 0.17
CA SER A 4 -14.44 -4.77 0.98
C SER A 4 -13.02 -4.28 1.21
N LYS A 5 -12.71 -3.88 2.44
CA LYS A 5 -11.34 -3.51 2.83
C LYS A 5 -10.39 -4.71 2.69
N ASP A 6 -10.85 -5.91 3.04
CA ASP A 6 -10.04 -7.12 2.93
C ASP A 6 -9.66 -7.42 1.48
N HIS A 7 -10.56 -7.13 0.53
CA HIS A 7 -10.26 -7.29 -0.88
C HIS A 7 -9.17 -6.30 -1.33
N ILE A 8 -9.26 -5.05 -0.85
CA ILE A 8 -8.24 -4.03 -1.13
C ILE A 8 -6.89 -4.48 -0.58
N ILE A 9 -6.86 -4.97 0.65
CA ILE A 9 -5.64 -5.46 1.28
C ILE A 9 -5.05 -6.64 0.49
N ALA A 10 -5.91 -7.58 0.06
CA ALA A 10 -5.45 -8.70 -0.76
C ALA A 10 -4.80 -8.22 -2.06
N ASN A 11 -5.39 -7.22 -2.70
CA ASN A 11 -4.82 -6.64 -3.92
C ASN A 11 -3.50 -5.93 -3.63
N LEU A 12 -3.40 -5.21 -2.50
CA LEU A 12 -2.17 -4.52 -2.13
C LEU A 12 -1.02 -5.51 -1.86
N LYS A 13 -1.33 -6.70 -1.40
CA LYS A 13 -0.33 -7.75 -1.19
C LYS A 13 0.22 -8.32 -2.50
N GLU A 14 -0.40 -7.97 -3.62
CA GLU A 14 0.10 -8.33 -4.95
C GLU A 14 0.96 -7.22 -5.58
N VAL A 15 1.13 -6.10 -4.88
CA VAL A 15 1.98 -4.98 -5.34
C VAL A 15 3.35 -5.12 -4.70
N TYR A 16 4.37 -5.28 -5.52
CA TYR A 16 5.73 -5.49 -5.06
C TYR A 16 6.57 -4.24 -5.28
N ASP A 17 7.43 -3.94 -4.30
CA ASP A 17 8.40 -2.86 -4.44
C ASP A 17 9.41 -3.25 -5.53
N PRO A 18 9.64 -2.42 -6.57
CA PRO A 18 10.58 -2.76 -7.63
C PRO A 18 12.02 -3.00 -7.17
N GLU A 19 12.41 -2.41 -6.04
CA GLU A 19 13.73 -2.61 -5.45
C GLU A 19 13.80 -3.84 -4.55
N MET A 20 12.63 -4.38 -4.15
CA MET A 20 12.50 -5.54 -3.26
C MET A 20 11.44 -6.48 -3.80
N LEU A 21 11.74 -7.11 -4.95
CA LEU A 21 10.76 -7.87 -5.73
C LEU A 21 10.13 -9.06 -5.00
N SER A 22 10.75 -9.54 -3.93
CA SER A 22 10.20 -10.66 -3.15
C SER A 22 9.23 -10.23 -2.06
N LEU A 23 9.02 -8.92 -1.87
CA LEU A 23 8.22 -8.38 -0.79
C LEU A 23 7.16 -7.43 -1.31
N ASN A 24 5.92 -7.62 -0.86
CA ASN A 24 4.85 -6.72 -1.23
C ASN A 24 4.83 -5.48 -0.32
N ILE A 25 4.26 -4.39 -0.82
CA ILE A 25 4.26 -3.12 -0.12
C ILE A 25 3.43 -3.14 1.17
N TYR A 26 2.42 -3.99 1.26
CA TYR A 26 1.60 -4.08 2.46
C TYR A 26 2.40 -4.68 3.62
N ASP A 27 3.09 -5.79 3.38
CA ASP A 27 3.90 -6.46 4.41
C ASP A 27 5.14 -5.64 4.78
N LEU A 28 5.63 -4.81 3.86
CA LEU A 28 6.72 -3.88 4.15
C LEU A 28 6.29 -2.73 5.06
N GLY A 29 4.98 -2.55 5.29
CA GLY A 29 4.50 -1.47 6.13
C GLY A 29 4.42 -0.13 5.41
N LEU A 30 4.36 -0.13 4.08
CA LEU A 30 4.28 1.09 3.29
C LEU A 30 2.87 1.67 3.22
N ILE A 31 1.85 0.88 3.55
CA ILE A 31 0.47 1.34 3.58
C ILE A 31 0.13 1.80 4.99
N TYR A 32 -0.14 3.10 5.14
CA TYR A 32 -0.40 3.70 6.45
C TYR A 32 -1.87 3.73 6.81
N ASP A 33 -2.75 3.92 5.83
CA ASP A 33 -4.17 4.00 6.10
C ASP A 33 -4.98 3.66 4.84
N ILE A 34 -6.17 3.11 5.05
CA ILE A 34 -7.14 2.85 4.00
C ILE A 34 -8.47 3.37 4.51
N LYS A 35 -8.95 4.47 3.92
CA LYS A 35 -10.23 5.07 4.28
C LYS A 35 -11.26 4.76 3.21
N ILE A 36 -12.38 4.22 3.62
CA ILE A 36 -13.48 3.86 2.72
C ILE A 36 -14.66 4.78 3.01
N ASP A 37 -15.14 5.47 1.98
CA ASP A 37 -16.37 6.24 2.03
C ASP A 37 -17.41 5.56 1.15
N GLU A 38 -18.33 4.86 1.78
CA GLU A 38 -19.34 4.11 1.07
C GLU A 38 -20.42 5.02 0.45
N ASN A 39 -20.63 6.21 1.01
CA ASN A 39 -21.57 7.17 0.45
C ASN A 39 -21.09 7.73 -0.89
N GLU A 40 -19.79 7.95 -1.00
CA GLU A 40 -19.18 8.46 -2.22
C GLU A 40 -18.64 7.34 -3.11
N SER A 41 -18.69 6.10 -2.65
CA SER A 41 -18.11 4.93 -3.32
C SER A 41 -16.64 5.17 -3.64
N SER A 42 -15.92 5.72 -2.69
CA SER A 42 -14.52 6.10 -2.86
C SER A 42 -13.61 5.47 -1.81
N VAL A 43 -12.34 5.37 -2.15
CA VAL A 43 -11.29 4.84 -1.27
C VAL A 43 -10.12 5.80 -1.30
N GLU A 44 -9.59 6.14 -0.12
CA GLU A 44 -8.36 6.90 0.01
C GLU A 44 -7.30 6.00 0.64
N ILE A 45 -6.20 5.81 -0.04
CA ILE A 45 -5.08 5.00 0.44
C ILE A 45 -3.90 5.92 0.71
N THR A 46 -3.45 5.96 1.96
CA THR A 46 -2.27 6.72 2.36
C THR A 46 -1.09 5.76 2.46
N HIS A 47 -0.02 6.10 1.78
CA HIS A 47 1.18 5.25 1.75
C HIS A 47 2.44 6.09 1.85
N THR A 48 3.55 5.40 2.08
CA THR A 48 4.88 6.00 1.99
C THR A 48 5.75 5.18 1.03
N LEU A 49 6.96 5.65 0.81
CA LEU A 49 7.98 4.97 0.02
C LEU A 49 9.21 4.75 0.89
N THR A 50 10.04 3.77 0.52
CA THR A 50 11.28 3.50 1.25
C THR A 50 12.30 4.63 1.09
N SER A 51 12.14 5.45 0.06
CA SER A 51 13.01 6.61 -0.20
C SER A 51 12.20 7.71 -0.87
N ALA A 52 12.45 8.96 -0.47
CA ALA A 52 11.84 10.14 -1.10
C ALA A 52 12.28 10.29 -2.56
N PHE A 53 13.37 9.66 -2.94
CA PHE A 53 13.93 9.72 -4.29
C PHE A 53 13.71 8.42 -5.07
N CYS A 54 12.66 7.67 -4.75
CA CYS A 54 12.35 6.42 -5.43
C CYS A 54 12.03 6.68 -6.91
N PRO A 55 12.82 6.15 -7.85
CA PRO A 55 12.58 6.38 -9.29
C PRO A 55 11.33 5.66 -9.80
N PHE A 56 10.80 4.72 -9.03
CA PHE A 56 9.63 3.92 -9.38
C PHE A 56 8.35 4.39 -8.68
N ALA A 57 8.36 5.60 -8.10
CA ALA A 57 7.23 6.11 -7.33
C ALA A 57 5.93 6.12 -8.15
N ASP A 58 5.99 6.56 -9.41
CA ASP A 58 4.81 6.64 -10.27
C ASP A 58 4.21 5.25 -10.54
N GLU A 59 5.05 4.24 -10.72
CA GLU A 59 4.60 2.86 -10.92
C GLU A 59 3.91 2.32 -9.67
N ILE A 60 4.49 2.57 -8.51
CA ILE A 60 3.93 2.14 -7.23
C ILE A 60 2.57 2.80 -7.01
N VAL A 61 2.47 4.11 -7.24
CA VAL A 61 1.20 4.83 -7.11
C VAL A 61 0.14 4.28 -8.06
N ALA A 62 0.51 3.99 -9.30
CA ALA A 62 -0.41 3.43 -10.28
C ALA A 62 -0.93 2.06 -9.83
N ASP A 63 -0.04 1.22 -9.31
CA ASP A 63 -0.40 -0.12 -8.84
C ASP A 63 -1.28 -0.07 -7.59
N ILE A 64 -1.00 0.85 -6.66
CA ILE A 64 -1.85 1.07 -5.48
C ILE A 64 -3.24 1.53 -5.90
N THR A 65 -3.31 2.44 -6.86
CA THR A 65 -4.58 2.94 -7.40
C THR A 65 -5.40 1.78 -7.95
N LYS A 66 -4.81 0.92 -8.74
CA LYS A 66 -5.49 -0.26 -9.28
C LYS A 66 -5.96 -1.19 -8.18
N ALA A 67 -5.16 -1.38 -7.14
CA ALA A 67 -5.51 -2.24 -6.02
C ALA A 67 -6.75 -1.76 -5.28
N GLY A 68 -6.97 -0.44 -5.23
CA GLY A 68 -8.13 0.15 -4.59
C GLY A 68 -9.44 0.00 -5.37
N TYR A 69 -9.37 -0.27 -6.68
CA TYR A 69 -10.57 -0.43 -7.51
C TYR A 69 -11.15 -1.84 -7.40
N VAL A 70 -11.71 -2.14 -6.23
CA VAL A 70 -12.49 -3.35 -6.02
C VAL A 70 -13.95 -3.10 -6.41
N PRO A 71 -14.82 -4.14 -6.52
CA PRO A 71 -16.24 -3.93 -6.81
C PRO A 71 -16.85 -2.85 -5.91
N GLU A 72 -17.70 -2.03 -6.44
CA GLU A 72 -18.44 -0.92 -5.80
C GLU A 72 -17.63 0.37 -5.65
N VAL A 73 -16.34 0.38 -5.95
CA VAL A 73 -15.51 1.59 -5.87
C VAL A 73 -15.56 2.34 -7.19
N LEU A 74 -15.90 3.63 -7.13
CA LEU A 74 -15.95 4.53 -8.29
C LEU A 74 -14.75 5.44 -8.40
N ALA A 75 -14.08 5.72 -7.27
CA ALA A 75 -12.92 6.60 -7.25
C ALA A 75 -11.90 6.13 -6.22
N VAL A 76 -10.64 6.20 -6.57
CA VAL A 76 -9.54 5.92 -5.65
C VAL A 76 -8.60 7.11 -5.63
N GLU A 77 -8.29 7.60 -4.42
CA GLU A 77 -7.28 8.63 -4.20
C GLU A 77 -6.10 8.01 -3.48
N VAL A 78 -4.89 8.24 -3.97
CA VAL A 78 -3.67 7.76 -3.34
C VAL A 78 -2.88 8.97 -2.84
N VAL A 79 -2.60 8.97 -1.54
CA VAL A 79 -1.86 10.05 -0.88
C VAL A 79 -0.48 9.51 -0.49
N THR A 80 0.56 10.15 -0.97
CA THR A 80 1.93 9.81 -0.60
C THR A 80 2.39 10.72 0.53
N THR A 81 2.90 10.13 1.61
CA THR A 81 3.41 10.88 2.75
C THR A 81 4.75 10.29 3.21
N PHE A 82 5.58 11.15 3.79
CA PHE A 82 6.82 10.74 4.42
C PHE A 82 6.82 11.04 5.93
N ASP A 83 5.64 11.27 6.49
CA ASP A 83 5.46 11.53 7.91
C ASP A 83 4.33 10.62 8.46
N PRO A 84 4.65 9.62 9.30
CA PRO A 84 6.00 9.31 9.78
C PRO A 84 6.87 8.68 8.68
N PRO A 85 8.20 8.83 8.75
CA PRO A 85 9.06 8.21 7.75
C PRO A 85 9.06 6.69 7.89
N PHE A 86 9.31 6.00 6.78
CA PHE A 86 9.43 4.55 6.78
C PHE A 86 10.60 4.13 7.69
N THR A 87 10.35 3.14 8.54
CA THR A 87 11.37 2.54 9.41
C THR A 87 11.21 1.03 9.40
N MET A 88 12.23 0.31 9.87
CA MET A 88 12.17 -1.15 9.97
C MET A 88 11.09 -1.61 10.95
N ASP A 89 10.70 -0.77 11.89
CA ASP A 89 9.62 -1.08 12.84
C ASP A 89 8.26 -1.21 12.16
N SER A 90 8.10 -0.61 10.97
CA SER A 90 6.86 -0.70 10.20
C SER A 90 6.72 -2.06 9.50
N VAL A 91 7.80 -2.82 9.38
CA VAL A 91 7.81 -4.11 8.69
C VAL A 91 7.33 -5.20 9.64
N SER A 92 6.49 -6.12 9.17
CA SER A 92 6.04 -7.23 10.00
C SER A 92 7.21 -8.13 10.40
N GLU A 93 7.11 -8.78 11.57
CA GLU A 93 8.16 -9.69 12.04
C GLU A 93 8.40 -10.83 11.07
N HIS A 94 7.32 -11.37 10.49
CA HIS A 94 7.44 -12.44 9.50
C HIS A 94 8.29 -12.00 8.30
N THR A 95 8.03 -10.79 7.81
CA THR A 95 8.77 -10.22 6.68
C THR A 95 10.23 -9.97 7.06
N LYS A 96 10.48 -9.46 8.26
CA LYS A 96 11.85 -9.26 8.75
C LYS A 96 12.63 -10.57 8.79
N MET A 97 11.99 -11.63 9.22
CA MET A 97 12.63 -12.97 9.25
C MET A 97 12.98 -13.43 7.84
N LEU A 98 12.07 -13.25 6.88
CA LEU A 98 12.31 -13.63 5.49
C LEU A 98 13.46 -12.84 4.87
N MET A 99 13.66 -11.60 5.29
CA MET A 99 14.74 -10.74 4.81
C MET A 99 16.05 -10.95 5.56
N GLY A 100 16.02 -11.71 6.65
CA GLY A 100 17.21 -11.93 7.47
C GLY A 100 17.58 -10.72 8.34
N TRP A 101 16.63 -9.86 8.67
CA TRP A 101 16.87 -8.67 9.50
C TRP A 101 16.84 -8.98 11.00
N ILE A 102 16.32 -10.13 11.40
CA ILE A 102 16.28 -10.58 12.80
C ILE A 102 16.67 -12.04 12.91
#